data_d801285e326011f66c00a95357d988d9
#
_entry.id   d801285e326011f66c00a95357d988d9
#
_cell.length_a   1.000
_cell.length_b   1.000
_cell.length_c   1.000
_cell.angle_alpha   90.00
_cell.angle_beta   90.00
_cell.angle_gamma   90.00
#
_symmetry.space_group_name_H-M   'P 1'
#
loop_
_entity.id
_entity.type
_entity.pdbx_description
1 polymer ?
#
loop_
_entity_poly.entity_id
_entity_poly.type
_entity_poly.pdbx_seq_one_letter_code
_entity_poly.pdbx_strand_id
1 'polypeptide(L)'
;MDRPTDPPRRSLVLAGGGTKVAFQAGVLQVWLDEAGLEFDHADGASGGVFNLAMWAQGMTGRQIADNWRRYSPLGAVEPNLRGLLRGPFAPSVLRLERFRRNVLGAWGLDWTAIRATPREATFNLYDFSAHELVIAEAAEMDEDRLLSAVSLPMWFPPVPIDGHTYIDAVFATDANLEEAARRGADELWVIWTVSRRGTWRPGLVPQYFQVIEAAANSRLRSELDRIERSNAAWAATGGGEFGRHIEVKLLQAEVPVHYLFTFRRDRMRMAVELGVAAGRRWCAEQGIPTHPAGDPLPRPSGAGIRFTEVMAGFAAWGARDPLEGAVTGAQEQERLRFRLTIVVRDLDRFVASPEHEALARGWVEYSPLGGRFPVESGTFNLFVDQSDPARKRMLYRLHFTDSGGFPLTLLGHKVVEDDPGPDFWADTTTLYTRLLRGHVDWDDAEEAETVAAGILRITPPALARQLTTFRARGDTAVQRWAALARFGRLFLGQVWDVYVSPADAPRGL
;
A
#
# COMPACT_ATOMS: atom_id res chain seq x y z
N MET A 1 -25.23 -38.11 27.68
CA MET A 1 -25.91 -36.84 27.28
C MET A 1 -24.84 -35.76 27.30
N ASP A 2 -24.19 -35.58 26.19
CA ASP A 2 -23.22 -34.50 26.06
C ASP A 2 -23.98 -33.17 26.14
N ARG A 3 -23.60 -32.32 27.08
CA ARG A 3 -24.06 -30.92 27.10
C ARG A 3 -23.58 -30.27 25.78
N PRO A 4 -24.41 -29.45 25.12
CA PRO A 4 -23.89 -28.63 24.03
C PRO A 4 -22.73 -27.84 24.62
N THR A 5 -21.53 -28.11 24.11
CA THR A 5 -20.36 -27.29 24.45
C THR A 5 -20.60 -25.88 23.91
N ASP A 6 -20.62 -24.91 24.81
CA ASP A 6 -20.62 -23.49 24.38
C ASP A 6 -19.51 -23.30 23.37
N PRO A 7 -19.70 -22.42 22.36
CA PRO A 7 -18.64 -22.12 21.40
C PRO A 7 -17.38 -21.66 22.13
N PRO A 8 -16.17 -22.02 21.64
CA PRO A 8 -14.93 -21.66 22.31
C PRO A 8 -14.80 -20.12 22.40
N ARG A 9 -14.43 -19.64 23.59
CA ARG A 9 -14.16 -18.22 23.81
C ARG A 9 -12.87 -17.82 23.10
N ARG A 10 -12.95 -16.86 22.18
CA ARG A 10 -11.83 -16.43 21.33
C ARG A 10 -11.26 -15.10 21.76
N SER A 11 -9.96 -15.05 21.89
CA SER A 11 -9.24 -13.80 22.12
C SER A 11 -8.31 -13.47 20.95
N LEU A 12 -8.42 -12.25 20.42
CA LEU A 12 -7.56 -11.70 19.39
C LEU A 12 -6.38 -10.98 20.05
N VAL A 13 -5.13 -11.38 19.75
CA VAL A 13 -3.93 -10.74 20.26
C VAL A 13 -3.19 -10.03 19.15
N LEU A 14 -3.19 -8.70 19.22
CA LEU A 14 -2.58 -7.79 18.26
C LEU A 14 -1.21 -7.33 18.77
N ALA A 15 -0.18 -8.09 18.42
CA ALA A 15 1.19 -7.80 18.83
C ALA A 15 1.67 -6.44 18.32
N GLY A 16 2.69 -5.91 18.96
CA GLY A 16 3.39 -4.72 18.54
C GLY A 16 4.12 -4.89 17.20
N GLY A 17 4.89 -3.89 16.83
CA GLY A 17 5.66 -3.93 15.59
C GLY A 17 5.72 -2.58 14.87
N GLY A 18 5.35 -1.49 15.52
CA GLY A 18 5.35 -0.16 14.92
C GLY A 18 4.50 -0.12 13.63
N THR A 19 5.07 0.39 12.51
CA THR A 19 4.34 0.45 11.23
C THR A 19 4.11 -0.93 10.57
N LYS A 20 4.77 -2.00 11.02
CA LYS A 20 4.52 -3.37 10.54
C LYS A 20 3.10 -3.84 10.83
N VAL A 21 2.40 -3.24 11.80
CA VAL A 21 1.01 -3.57 12.13
C VAL A 21 0.00 -3.20 11.01
N ALA A 22 0.43 -2.49 9.96
CA ALA A 22 -0.33 -2.38 8.73
C ALA A 22 -0.61 -3.77 8.09
N PHE A 23 0.29 -4.73 8.26
CA PHE A 23 0.09 -6.12 7.88
C PHE A 23 -1.05 -6.75 8.70
N GLN A 24 -1.10 -6.51 10.02
CA GLN A 24 -2.19 -7.00 10.87
C GLN A 24 -3.55 -6.52 10.35
N ALA A 25 -3.65 -5.26 9.94
CA ALA A 25 -4.88 -4.71 9.37
C ALA A 25 -5.34 -5.48 8.12
N GLY A 26 -4.41 -5.94 7.29
CA GLY A 26 -4.70 -6.83 6.16
C GLY A 26 -5.21 -8.21 6.59
N VAL A 27 -4.62 -8.80 7.64
CA VAL A 27 -5.09 -10.07 8.23
C VAL A 27 -6.48 -9.89 8.83
N LEU A 28 -6.72 -8.78 9.55
CA LEU A 28 -8.04 -8.45 10.13
C LEU A 28 -9.12 -8.30 9.06
N GLN A 29 -8.81 -7.74 7.88
CA GLN A 29 -9.76 -7.72 6.78
C GLN A 29 -10.23 -9.14 6.41
N VAL A 30 -9.31 -10.10 6.39
CA VAL A 30 -9.65 -11.48 6.06
C VAL A 30 -10.39 -12.16 7.23
N TRP A 31 -9.86 -12.07 8.43
CA TRP A 31 -10.43 -12.78 9.57
C TRP A 31 -11.84 -12.27 9.93
N LEU A 32 -12.02 -10.93 9.97
CA LEU A 32 -13.31 -10.34 10.37
C LEU A 32 -14.34 -10.35 9.23
N ASP A 33 -13.92 -9.95 8.00
CA ASP A 33 -14.88 -9.68 6.94
C ASP A 33 -15.03 -10.84 5.95
N GLU A 34 -13.94 -11.60 5.66
CA GLU A 34 -13.98 -12.68 4.67
C GLU A 34 -14.24 -14.04 5.30
N ALA A 35 -13.72 -14.29 6.51
CA ALA A 35 -13.93 -15.51 7.27
C ALA A 35 -15.07 -15.39 8.31
N GLY A 36 -15.55 -14.16 8.57
CA GLY A 36 -16.63 -13.93 9.53
C GLY A 36 -16.27 -14.31 10.96
N LEU A 37 -14.99 -14.22 11.35
CA LEU A 37 -14.55 -14.57 12.69
C LEU A 37 -14.98 -13.50 13.70
N GLU A 38 -15.51 -13.95 14.80
CA GLU A 38 -15.90 -13.13 15.95
C GLU A 38 -14.97 -13.41 17.11
N PHE A 39 -14.64 -12.38 17.88
CA PHE A 39 -13.78 -12.43 19.05
C PHE A 39 -14.49 -11.84 20.25
N ASP A 40 -14.43 -12.55 21.38
CA ASP A 40 -15.02 -12.15 22.66
C ASP A 40 -14.16 -11.11 23.35
N HIS A 41 -12.84 -11.21 23.19
CA HIS A 41 -11.86 -10.32 23.77
C HIS A 41 -10.79 -10.00 22.70
N ALA A 42 -10.21 -8.82 22.79
CA ALA A 42 -9.01 -8.47 22.03
C ALA A 42 -8.01 -7.72 22.90
N ASP A 43 -6.72 -8.03 22.74
CA ASP A 43 -5.60 -7.38 23.42
C ASP A 43 -4.67 -6.73 22.40
N GLY A 44 -4.08 -5.59 22.75
CA GLY A 44 -3.14 -4.90 21.87
C GLY A 44 -1.96 -4.30 22.64
N ALA A 45 -0.77 -4.41 22.04
CA ALA A 45 0.46 -3.80 22.55
C ALA A 45 1.11 -2.93 21.47
N SER A 46 1.81 -1.86 21.90
CA SER A 46 2.55 -0.98 20.98
C SER A 46 1.73 -0.59 19.75
N GLY A 47 2.25 -0.68 18.54
CA GLY A 47 1.51 -0.40 17.30
C GLY A 47 0.19 -1.16 17.14
N GLY A 48 0.02 -2.34 17.75
CA GLY A 48 -1.21 -3.13 17.73
C GLY A 48 -2.42 -2.43 18.34
N VAL A 49 -2.19 -1.49 19.27
CA VAL A 49 -3.27 -0.70 19.91
C VAL A 49 -4.07 0.14 18.91
N PHE A 50 -3.48 0.51 17.79
CA PHE A 50 -4.20 1.25 16.75
C PHE A 50 -5.28 0.40 16.08
N ASN A 51 -4.92 -0.84 15.73
CA ASN A 51 -5.88 -1.78 15.16
C ASN A 51 -6.94 -2.18 16.18
N LEU A 52 -6.53 -2.34 17.45
CA LEU A 52 -7.42 -2.62 18.56
C LEU A 52 -8.43 -1.49 18.79
N ALA A 53 -8.00 -0.23 18.82
CA ALA A 53 -8.90 0.91 18.99
C ALA A 53 -9.94 1.01 17.86
N MET A 54 -9.51 0.79 16.61
CA MET A 54 -10.41 0.73 15.46
C MET A 54 -11.40 -0.45 15.54
N TRP A 55 -10.96 -1.62 16.01
CA TRP A 55 -11.81 -2.78 16.22
C TRP A 55 -12.80 -2.53 17.38
N ALA A 56 -12.35 -1.99 18.48
CA ALA A 56 -13.17 -1.72 19.66
C ALA A 56 -14.35 -0.78 19.34
N GLN A 57 -14.14 0.25 18.52
CA GLN A 57 -15.23 1.15 18.11
C GLN A 57 -16.17 0.56 17.04
N GLY A 58 -15.92 -0.70 16.60
CA GLY A 58 -16.82 -1.42 15.68
C GLY A 58 -16.47 -1.28 14.20
N MET A 59 -15.28 -0.83 13.84
CA MET A 59 -14.84 -0.83 12.44
C MET A 59 -14.75 -2.26 11.89
N THR A 60 -15.10 -2.42 10.61
CA THR A 60 -14.88 -3.66 9.88
C THR A 60 -13.40 -3.86 9.57
N GLY A 61 -12.99 -5.09 9.30
CA GLY A 61 -11.60 -5.37 8.93
C GLY A 61 -11.13 -4.57 7.70
N ARG A 62 -12.01 -4.36 6.72
CA ARG A 62 -11.76 -3.51 5.56
C ARG A 62 -11.56 -2.04 5.92
N GLN A 63 -12.37 -1.50 6.82
CA GLN A 63 -12.20 -0.11 7.27
C GLN A 63 -10.86 0.10 7.98
N ILE A 64 -10.45 -0.85 8.82
CA ILE A 64 -9.14 -0.86 9.48
C ILE A 64 -8.03 -0.91 8.43
N ALA A 65 -8.10 -1.84 7.48
CA ALA A 65 -7.12 -1.98 6.39
C ALA A 65 -7.04 -0.72 5.52
N ASP A 66 -8.18 -0.10 5.19
CA ASP A 66 -8.25 1.10 4.37
C ASP A 66 -7.63 2.33 5.07
N ASN A 67 -7.73 2.42 6.39
CA ASN A 67 -7.04 3.43 7.16
C ASN A 67 -5.51 3.32 6.99
N TRP A 68 -4.96 2.12 7.08
CA TRP A 68 -3.54 1.87 6.83
C TRP A 68 -3.14 2.07 5.36
N ARG A 69 -3.98 1.70 4.39
CA ARG A 69 -3.73 1.98 2.96
C ARG A 69 -3.63 3.48 2.67
N ARG A 70 -4.36 4.31 3.43
CA ARG A 70 -4.36 5.78 3.30
C ARG A 70 -3.30 6.44 4.16
N TYR A 71 -2.72 5.74 5.11
CA TYR A 71 -1.74 6.27 6.03
C TYR A 71 -0.52 6.86 5.30
N SER A 72 -0.16 8.07 5.69
CA SER A 72 1.01 8.79 5.16
C SER A 72 2.05 8.99 6.26
N PRO A 73 3.11 8.20 6.31
CA PRO A 73 4.12 8.30 7.37
C PRO A 73 4.79 9.67 7.46
N LEU A 74 5.03 10.34 6.32
CA LEU A 74 5.62 11.69 6.30
C LEU A 74 4.73 12.76 6.94
N GLY A 75 3.41 12.57 6.91
CA GLY A 75 2.45 13.45 7.56
C GLY A 75 2.26 13.16 9.05
N ALA A 76 2.75 12.01 9.51
CA ALA A 76 2.50 11.51 10.86
C ALA A 76 3.59 11.89 11.87
N VAL A 77 4.84 12.00 11.43
CA VAL A 77 5.98 12.25 12.31
C VAL A 77 6.57 13.65 12.12
N GLU A 78 7.08 14.19 13.20
CA GLU A 78 7.76 15.49 13.23
C GLU A 78 9.08 15.37 13.99
N PRO A 79 10.22 15.78 13.40
CA PRO A 79 11.48 15.83 14.11
C PRO A 79 11.43 16.79 15.29
N ASN A 80 11.98 16.39 16.44
CA ASN A 80 12.09 17.24 17.63
C ASN A 80 13.36 18.09 17.58
N LEU A 81 13.44 19.01 16.60
CA LEU A 81 14.66 19.80 16.36
C LEU A 81 15.11 20.60 17.61
N ARG A 82 14.16 21.16 18.37
CA ARG A 82 14.48 21.90 19.61
C ARG A 82 15.01 20.99 20.71
N GLY A 83 14.43 19.80 20.85
CA GLY A 83 14.90 18.79 21.80
C GLY A 83 16.31 18.29 21.46
N LEU A 84 16.58 18.05 20.18
CA LEU A 84 17.87 17.56 19.69
C LEU A 84 19.03 18.52 19.96
N LEU A 85 18.79 19.82 20.13
CA LEU A 85 19.82 20.78 20.55
C LEU A 85 20.41 20.48 21.94
N ARG A 86 19.74 19.63 22.75
CA ARG A 86 20.25 19.18 24.08
C ARG A 86 21.21 17.99 23.96
N GLY A 87 21.53 17.55 22.74
CA GLY A 87 22.41 16.41 22.49
C GLY A 87 21.92 15.12 23.14
N PRO A 88 22.76 14.43 23.96
CA PRO A 88 22.38 13.18 24.65
C PRO A 88 21.21 13.31 25.65
N PHE A 89 20.86 14.53 26.03
CA PHE A 89 19.76 14.82 26.94
C PHE A 89 18.47 15.24 26.23
N ALA A 90 18.39 14.98 24.91
CA ALA A 90 17.18 15.19 24.15
C ALA A 90 16.05 14.26 24.67
N PRO A 91 14.84 14.77 24.91
CA PRO A 91 13.74 13.95 25.43
C PRO A 91 13.26 12.92 24.42
N SER A 92 13.42 13.18 23.12
CA SER A 92 13.05 12.29 22.02
C SER A 92 13.56 12.80 20.68
N VAL A 93 13.67 11.89 19.71
CA VAL A 93 14.05 12.23 18.32
C VAL A 93 12.86 12.80 17.55
N LEU A 94 11.66 12.30 17.80
CA LEU A 94 10.41 12.63 17.11
C LEU A 94 9.40 13.20 18.11
N ARG A 95 8.33 13.80 17.58
CA ARG A 95 7.19 14.33 18.31
C ARG A 95 5.90 13.67 17.85
N LEU A 96 4.91 13.57 18.73
CA LEU A 96 3.61 12.93 18.47
C LEU A 96 2.51 13.92 18.02
N GLU A 97 2.75 15.24 18.06
CA GLU A 97 1.71 16.25 17.82
C GLU A 97 1.17 16.19 16.38
N ARG A 98 2.01 15.84 15.40
CA ARG A 98 1.52 15.62 14.04
C ARG A 98 0.73 14.33 13.91
N PHE A 99 1.15 13.28 14.61
CA PHE A 99 0.41 12.02 14.63
C PHE A 99 -0.99 12.25 15.20
N ARG A 100 -1.07 12.90 16.34
CA ARG A 100 -2.31 13.31 17.01
C ARG A 100 -3.25 14.04 16.06
N ARG A 101 -2.79 15.11 15.43
CA ARG A 101 -3.63 15.95 14.56
C ARG A 101 -3.99 15.33 13.22
N ASN A 102 -3.04 14.64 12.60
CA ASN A 102 -3.17 14.25 11.19
C ASN A 102 -3.57 12.78 10.99
N VAL A 103 -3.37 11.92 11.98
CA VAL A 103 -3.61 10.48 11.85
C VAL A 103 -4.84 10.05 12.61
N LEU A 104 -4.93 10.32 13.90
CA LEU A 104 -6.04 9.82 14.73
C LEU A 104 -7.40 10.32 14.23
N GLY A 105 -7.50 11.62 13.91
CA GLY A 105 -8.70 12.20 13.30
C GLY A 105 -9.00 11.65 11.90
N ALA A 106 -7.97 11.46 11.06
CA ALA A 106 -8.13 10.91 9.71
C ALA A 106 -8.55 9.43 9.72
N TRP A 107 -8.20 8.68 10.77
CA TRP A 107 -8.65 7.30 10.98
C TRP A 107 -10.06 7.22 11.57
N GLY A 108 -10.63 8.36 11.98
CA GLY A 108 -11.99 8.43 12.51
C GLY A 108 -12.12 7.76 13.87
N LEU A 109 -11.09 7.89 14.74
CA LEU A 109 -11.19 7.39 16.10
C LEU A 109 -12.18 8.23 16.90
N ASP A 110 -13.15 7.56 17.49
CA ASP A 110 -14.18 8.12 18.36
C ASP A 110 -14.04 7.56 19.78
N TRP A 111 -13.48 8.35 20.66
CA TRP A 111 -13.25 7.95 22.06
C TRP A 111 -14.52 7.63 22.81
N THR A 112 -15.65 8.25 22.43
CA THR A 112 -16.94 7.95 23.04
C THR A 112 -17.41 6.56 22.64
N ALA A 113 -17.29 6.23 21.35
CA ALA A 113 -17.63 4.90 20.85
C ALA A 113 -16.68 3.83 21.40
N ILE A 114 -15.36 4.12 21.51
CA ILE A 114 -14.40 3.19 22.08
C ILE A 114 -14.74 2.88 23.53
N ARG A 115 -14.98 3.90 24.36
CA ARG A 115 -15.34 3.74 25.79
C ARG A 115 -16.68 3.07 26.02
N ALA A 116 -17.61 3.24 25.13
CA ALA A 116 -18.94 2.64 25.22
C ALA A 116 -19.04 1.27 24.51
N THR A 117 -17.92 0.72 24.04
CA THR A 117 -17.93 -0.56 23.34
C THR A 117 -18.48 -1.69 24.23
N PRO A 118 -19.32 -2.58 23.69
CA PRO A 118 -19.70 -3.81 24.39
C PRO A 118 -18.61 -4.91 24.30
N ARG A 119 -17.55 -4.68 23.52
CA ARG A 119 -16.46 -5.64 23.29
C ARG A 119 -15.44 -5.53 24.40
N GLU A 120 -14.91 -6.65 24.89
CA GLU A 120 -13.80 -6.65 25.79
C GLU A 120 -12.51 -6.31 25.01
N ALA A 121 -11.86 -5.20 25.37
CA ALA A 121 -10.62 -4.77 24.74
C ALA A 121 -9.64 -4.24 25.78
N THR A 122 -8.41 -4.77 25.74
CA THR A 122 -7.34 -4.44 26.68
C THR A 122 -6.13 -3.85 25.97
N PHE A 123 -5.66 -2.72 26.48
CA PHE A 123 -4.56 -1.95 25.92
C PHE A 123 -3.38 -2.00 26.89
N ASN A 124 -2.22 -2.42 26.41
CA ASN A 124 -1.02 -2.54 27.22
C ASN A 124 -0.22 -1.24 27.22
N LEU A 125 -0.03 -0.67 28.38
CA LEU A 125 0.78 0.52 28.67
C LEU A 125 1.83 0.17 29.71
N TYR A 126 2.93 0.92 29.76
CA TYR A 126 3.91 0.75 30.83
C TYR A 126 4.00 2.03 31.67
N ASP A 127 3.60 1.94 32.94
CA ASP A 127 3.82 3.00 33.92
C ASP A 127 5.27 2.94 34.37
N PHE A 128 6.09 3.84 33.85
CA PHE A 128 7.51 3.93 34.23
C PHE A 128 7.71 4.45 35.66
N SER A 129 6.78 5.24 36.17
CA SER A 129 6.88 5.77 37.55
C SER A 129 6.67 4.69 38.61
N ALA A 130 5.77 3.74 38.33
CA ALA A 130 5.50 2.61 39.23
C ALA A 130 6.33 1.34 38.84
N HIS A 131 6.95 1.32 37.66
CA HIS A 131 7.60 0.15 37.06
C HIS A 131 6.65 -1.04 36.83
N GLU A 132 5.42 -0.77 36.40
CA GLU A 132 4.37 -1.76 36.26
C GLU A 132 3.77 -1.77 34.83
N LEU A 133 3.39 -2.96 34.38
CA LEU A 133 2.55 -3.11 33.19
C LEU A 133 1.11 -2.76 33.57
N VAL A 134 0.54 -1.77 32.92
CA VAL A 134 -0.85 -1.35 33.08
C VAL A 134 -1.67 -1.89 31.92
N ILE A 135 -2.73 -2.61 32.24
CA ILE A 135 -3.70 -3.14 31.29
C ILE A 135 -4.94 -2.27 31.38
N ALA A 136 -5.07 -1.31 30.46
CA ALA A 136 -6.20 -0.39 30.44
C ALA A 136 -7.38 -1.01 29.68
N GLU A 137 -8.56 -0.94 30.26
CA GLU A 137 -9.80 -1.31 29.61
C GLU A 137 -10.22 -0.26 28.57
N ALA A 138 -11.03 -0.67 27.56
CA ALA A 138 -11.55 0.27 26.58
C ALA A 138 -12.28 1.47 27.21
N ALA A 139 -12.95 1.26 28.33
CA ALA A 139 -13.68 2.30 29.07
C ALA A 139 -12.75 3.40 29.62
N GLU A 140 -11.48 3.11 29.84
CA GLU A 140 -10.48 4.03 30.36
C GLU A 140 -9.70 4.76 29.26
N MET A 141 -9.87 4.34 27.99
CA MET A 141 -9.05 4.83 26.89
C MET A 141 -9.40 6.26 26.46
N ASP A 142 -8.35 6.99 26.21
CA ASP A 142 -8.35 8.31 25.61
C ASP A 142 -7.16 8.47 24.66
N GLU A 143 -7.00 9.66 24.11
CA GLU A 143 -5.92 9.95 23.18
C GLU A 143 -4.55 9.85 23.83
N ASP A 144 -4.39 10.32 25.07
CA ASP A 144 -3.10 10.32 25.77
C ASP A 144 -2.68 8.89 26.14
N ARG A 145 -3.61 8.05 26.61
CA ARG A 145 -3.34 6.64 26.85
C ARG A 145 -2.99 5.87 25.57
N LEU A 146 -3.70 6.14 24.45
CA LEU A 146 -3.35 5.51 23.20
C LEU A 146 -1.95 5.91 22.72
N LEU A 147 -1.60 7.20 22.83
CA LEU A 147 -0.29 7.69 22.44
C LEU A 147 0.82 7.19 23.38
N SER A 148 0.55 7.03 24.67
CA SER A 148 1.52 6.46 25.60
C SER A 148 1.86 5.01 25.27
N ALA A 149 0.86 4.22 24.85
CA ALA A 149 1.05 2.82 24.42
C ALA A 149 2.01 2.67 23.22
N VAL A 150 2.26 3.73 22.46
CA VAL A 150 3.19 3.75 21.31
C VAL A 150 4.36 4.71 21.51
N SER A 151 4.52 5.28 22.69
CA SER A 151 5.62 6.19 23.06
C SER A 151 6.90 5.41 23.33
N LEU A 152 7.47 4.88 22.22
CA LEU A 152 8.73 4.14 22.26
C LEU A 152 9.88 5.06 22.70
N PRO A 153 10.52 4.82 23.88
CA PRO A 153 11.61 5.63 24.41
C PRO A 153 12.70 5.93 23.38
N MET A 154 13.35 7.07 23.50
CA MET A 154 14.27 7.70 22.54
C MET A 154 13.57 8.23 21.28
N TRP A 155 12.62 7.49 20.69
CA TRP A 155 11.94 7.91 19.46
C TRP A 155 10.81 8.89 19.72
N PHE A 156 9.97 8.61 20.71
CA PHE A 156 8.86 9.47 21.10
C PHE A 156 8.97 9.90 22.57
N PRO A 157 8.43 11.07 22.93
CA PRO A 157 8.45 11.52 24.32
C PRO A 157 7.53 10.64 25.16
N PRO A 158 7.89 10.35 26.42
CA PRO A 158 6.97 9.77 27.38
C PRO A 158 5.73 10.65 27.56
N VAL A 159 4.60 10.06 27.90
CA VAL A 159 3.34 10.78 28.11
C VAL A 159 3.03 10.86 29.60
N PRO A 160 2.92 12.07 30.19
CA PRO A 160 2.47 12.24 31.56
C PRO A 160 0.94 12.10 31.65
N ILE A 161 0.45 11.23 32.54
CA ILE A 161 -0.96 11.02 32.84
C ILE A 161 -1.13 10.91 34.35
N ASP A 162 -1.96 11.75 34.95
CA ASP A 162 -2.30 11.74 36.35
C ASP A 162 -1.08 11.74 37.31
N GLY A 163 0.01 12.42 36.94
CA GLY A 163 1.24 12.52 37.72
C GLY A 163 2.22 11.36 37.52
N HIS A 164 1.87 10.36 36.76
CA HIS A 164 2.72 9.24 36.34
C HIS A 164 3.27 9.43 34.94
N THR A 165 4.35 8.75 34.60
CA THR A 165 4.99 8.78 33.30
C THR A 165 4.79 7.46 32.58
N TYR A 166 4.10 7.49 31.42
CA TYR A 166 3.81 6.29 30.63
C TYR A 166 4.66 6.21 29.37
N ILE A 167 5.06 5.00 29.02
CA ILE A 167 5.80 4.67 27.80
C ILE A 167 5.21 3.43 27.13
N ASP A 168 5.71 3.10 25.94
CA ASP A 168 5.37 1.87 25.19
C ASP A 168 5.66 0.61 26.04
N ALA A 169 4.72 -0.32 26.08
CA ALA A 169 4.82 -1.55 26.85
C ALA A 169 5.75 -2.61 26.23
N VAL A 170 6.32 -2.37 25.04
CA VAL A 170 7.12 -3.35 24.28
C VAL A 170 8.27 -3.98 25.08
N PHE A 171 8.80 -3.28 26.09
CA PHE A 171 9.85 -3.79 26.98
C PHE A 171 9.32 -4.77 28.04
N ALA A 172 8.03 -4.74 28.33
CA ALA A 172 7.37 -5.64 29.28
C ALA A 172 6.62 -6.75 28.54
N THR A 173 5.84 -6.39 27.52
CA THR A 173 5.13 -7.34 26.64
C THR A 173 4.88 -6.73 25.28
N ASP A 174 5.06 -7.51 24.21
CA ASP A 174 4.74 -7.11 22.85
C ASP A 174 3.49 -7.87 22.30
N ALA A 175 3.06 -8.91 23.00
CA ALA A 175 1.80 -9.63 22.81
C ALA A 175 1.42 -10.27 24.17
N ASN A 176 0.34 -9.84 24.77
CA ASN A 176 -0.05 -10.27 26.13
C ASN A 176 -0.96 -11.52 26.07
N LEU A 177 -0.36 -12.68 25.82
CA LEU A 177 -1.09 -13.95 25.79
C LEU A 177 -1.59 -14.31 27.19
N GLU A 178 -0.86 -13.91 28.23
CA GLU A 178 -1.22 -14.18 29.63
C GLU A 178 -2.54 -13.52 30.00
N GLU A 179 -2.75 -12.25 29.63
CA GLU A 179 -4.00 -11.53 29.91
C GLU A 179 -5.17 -12.19 29.19
N ALA A 180 -5.00 -12.49 27.90
CA ALA A 180 -6.02 -13.18 27.11
C ALA A 180 -6.40 -14.56 27.71
N ALA A 181 -5.41 -15.32 28.17
CA ALA A 181 -5.62 -16.60 28.84
C ALA A 181 -6.35 -16.42 30.19
N ARG A 182 -5.99 -15.45 31.00
CA ARG A 182 -6.64 -15.13 32.29
C ARG A 182 -8.09 -14.69 32.14
N ARG A 183 -8.42 -14.02 31.02
CA ARG A 183 -9.80 -13.62 30.69
C ARG A 183 -10.67 -14.76 30.17
N GLY A 184 -10.16 -15.97 30.19
CA GLY A 184 -10.98 -17.15 29.92
C GLY A 184 -10.98 -17.58 28.46
N ALA A 185 -10.03 -17.16 27.64
CA ALA A 185 -9.95 -17.60 26.26
C ALA A 185 -9.61 -19.10 26.16
N ASP A 186 -10.35 -19.82 25.30
CA ASP A 186 -10.07 -21.19 24.88
C ASP A 186 -9.19 -21.19 23.62
N GLU A 187 -9.32 -20.15 22.79
CA GLU A 187 -8.50 -19.94 21.60
C GLU A 187 -7.82 -18.57 21.63
N LEU A 188 -6.49 -18.54 21.44
CA LEU A 188 -5.70 -17.33 21.28
C LEU A 188 -5.33 -17.14 19.81
N TRP A 189 -5.88 -16.13 19.18
CA TRP A 189 -5.63 -15.78 17.78
C TRP A 189 -4.61 -14.66 17.70
N VAL A 190 -3.37 -15.01 17.42
CA VAL A 190 -2.23 -14.10 17.53
C VAL A 190 -1.72 -13.68 16.16
N ILE A 191 -1.58 -12.38 15.92
CA ILE A 191 -0.92 -11.84 14.72
C ILE A 191 0.43 -11.26 15.12
N TRP A 192 1.51 -11.98 14.75
CA TRP A 192 2.88 -11.65 15.11
C TRP A 192 3.66 -11.14 13.89
N THR A 193 4.20 -9.91 13.98
CA THR A 193 4.92 -9.24 12.88
C THR A 193 6.39 -8.99 13.16
N VAL A 194 6.88 -9.40 14.33
CA VAL A 194 8.30 -9.29 14.70
C VAL A 194 9.08 -10.43 14.05
N SER A 195 10.23 -10.11 13.46
CA SER A 195 11.05 -11.09 12.74
C SER A 195 11.59 -12.19 13.68
N ARG A 196 11.43 -13.45 13.27
CA ARG A 196 11.93 -14.62 14.03
C ARG A 196 13.44 -14.79 13.94
N ARG A 197 14.01 -14.39 12.80
CA ARG A 197 15.42 -14.52 12.49
C ARG A 197 15.96 -13.16 12.09
N GLY A 198 17.19 -12.87 12.46
CA GLY A 198 17.84 -11.63 12.10
C GLY A 198 19.34 -11.83 11.94
N THR A 199 19.93 -11.02 11.07
CA THR A 199 21.37 -10.86 10.99
C THR A 199 21.74 -9.60 11.75
N TRP A 200 22.70 -9.71 12.68
CA TRP A 200 23.16 -8.57 13.45
C TRP A 200 23.66 -7.47 12.53
N ARG A 201 23.11 -6.28 12.66
CA ARG A 201 23.52 -5.09 11.91
C ARG A 201 24.11 -4.08 12.87
N PRO A 202 25.32 -3.55 12.58
CA PRO A 202 25.93 -2.51 13.39
C PRO A 202 25.21 -1.16 13.25
N GLY A 203 25.42 -0.28 14.23
CA GLY A 203 24.83 1.06 14.27
C GLY A 203 23.76 1.22 15.35
N LEU A 204 23.66 2.41 15.94
CA LEU A 204 22.77 2.67 17.08
C LEU A 204 21.30 2.35 16.78
N VAL A 205 20.81 2.77 15.62
CA VAL A 205 19.41 2.55 15.24
C VAL A 205 19.09 1.07 14.99
N PRO A 206 19.84 0.35 14.14
CA PRO A 206 19.60 -1.09 13.96
C PRO A 206 19.74 -1.87 15.27
N GLN A 207 20.74 -1.59 16.10
CA GLN A 207 20.96 -2.29 17.36
C GLN A 207 19.79 -2.09 18.33
N TYR A 208 19.27 -0.86 18.45
CA TYR A 208 18.11 -0.57 19.29
C TYR A 208 16.92 -1.47 18.93
N PHE A 209 16.56 -1.55 17.65
CA PHE A 209 15.43 -2.38 17.22
C PHE A 209 15.73 -3.88 17.34
N GLN A 210 16.95 -4.31 17.09
CA GLN A 210 17.34 -5.72 17.23
C GLN A 210 17.29 -6.21 18.69
N VAL A 211 17.63 -5.34 19.64
CA VAL A 211 17.49 -5.66 21.06
C VAL A 211 16.02 -5.80 21.44
N ILE A 212 15.16 -4.91 20.97
CA ILE A 212 13.71 -5.02 21.18
C ILE A 212 13.16 -6.30 20.53
N GLU A 213 13.53 -6.60 19.28
CA GLU A 213 13.13 -7.84 18.60
C GLU A 213 13.54 -9.10 19.38
N ALA A 214 14.75 -9.09 19.92
CA ALA A 214 15.25 -10.21 20.73
C ALA A 214 14.43 -10.37 22.02
N ALA A 215 14.14 -9.28 22.71
CA ALA A 215 13.34 -9.28 23.93
C ALA A 215 11.89 -9.75 23.67
N ALA A 216 11.25 -9.17 22.64
CA ALA A 216 9.89 -9.52 22.24
C ALA A 216 9.76 -11.01 21.85
N ASN A 217 10.68 -11.55 21.03
CA ASN A 217 10.70 -12.96 20.66
C ASN A 217 10.98 -13.88 21.86
N SER A 218 11.82 -13.46 22.82
CA SER A 218 12.08 -14.23 24.04
C SER A 218 10.84 -14.28 24.92
N ARG A 219 10.15 -13.15 25.08
CA ARG A 219 8.92 -13.06 25.86
C ARG A 219 7.81 -13.92 25.27
N LEU A 220 7.55 -13.79 23.95
CA LEU A 220 6.55 -14.62 23.28
C LEU A 220 6.81 -16.11 23.48
N ARG A 221 8.05 -16.56 23.30
CA ARG A 221 8.41 -17.97 23.53
C ARG A 221 8.11 -18.40 24.96
N SER A 222 8.50 -17.60 25.96
CA SER A 222 8.20 -17.88 27.36
C SER A 222 6.70 -18.04 27.63
N GLU A 223 5.88 -17.20 27.03
CA GLU A 223 4.42 -17.28 27.19
C GLU A 223 3.83 -18.50 26.49
N LEU A 224 4.29 -18.82 25.27
CA LEU A 224 3.88 -20.04 24.57
C LEU A 224 4.27 -21.30 25.36
N ASP A 225 5.51 -21.39 25.84
CA ASP A 225 5.99 -22.49 26.67
C ASP A 225 5.17 -22.63 27.98
N ARG A 226 4.72 -21.52 28.54
CA ARG A 226 3.88 -21.49 29.75
C ARG A 226 2.48 -22.05 29.48
N ILE A 227 1.87 -21.65 28.36
CA ILE A 227 0.57 -22.17 27.92
C ILE A 227 0.69 -23.67 27.63
N GLU A 228 1.74 -24.10 26.93
CA GLU A 228 1.96 -25.50 26.63
C GLU A 228 2.11 -26.37 27.89
N ARG A 229 2.89 -25.89 28.88
CA ARG A 229 2.99 -26.57 30.19
C ARG A 229 1.66 -26.63 30.93
N SER A 230 0.86 -25.54 30.89
CA SER A 230 -0.48 -25.55 31.48
C SER A 230 -1.40 -26.55 30.79
N ASN A 231 -1.37 -26.62 29.46
CA ASN A 231 -2.14 -27.58 28.66
C ASN A 231 -1.73 -29.05 28.98
N ALA A 232 -0.43 -29.30 29.12
CA ALA A 232 0.07 -30.63 29.51
C ALA A 232 -0.40 -31.03 30.89
N ALA A 233 -0.37 -30.11 31.87
CA ALA A 233 -0.89 -30.36 33.22
C ALA A 233 -2.41 -30.57 33.20
N TRP A 234 -3.15 -29.81 32.43
CA TRP A 234 -4.59 -29.99 32.22
C TRP A 234 -4.92 -31.37 31.66
N ALA A 235 -4.23 -31.81 30.61
CA ALA A 235 -4.43 -33.09 29.98
C ALA A 235 -4.11 -34.26 30.96
N ALA A 236 -3.11 -34.11 31.83
CA ALA A 236 -2.68 -35.17 32.76
C ALA A 236 -3.55 -35.26 34.00
N THR A 237 -4.05 -34.16 34.55
CA THR A 237 -4.65 -34.13 35.88
C THR A 237 -5.96 -33.36 35.97
N GLY A 238 -6.42 -32.73 34.90
CA GLY A 238 -7.51 -31.75 34.92
C GLY A 238 -7.15 -30.43 35.63
N GLY A 239 -5.87 -30.28 36.00
CA GLY A 239 -5.30 -29.09 36.62
C GLY A 239 -4.43 -28.33 35.60
N GLY A 240 -3.88 -27.20 36.02
CA GLY A 240 -3.03 -26.37 35.17
C GLY A 240 -3.24 -24.91 35.52
N GLU A 241 -2.29 -24.08 35.18
CA GLU A 241 -2.30 -22.68 35.58
C GLU A 241 -3.58 -21.96 35.14
N PHE A 242 -4.04 -22.20 33.92
CA PHE A 242 -5.22 -21.54 33.36
C PHE A 242 -6.52 -22.33 33.55
N GLY A 243 -6.47 -23.52 34.18
CA GLY A 243 -7.64 -24.34 34.50
C GLY A 243 -8.44 -24.87 33.30
N ARG A 244 -7.82 -24.88 32.09
CA ARG A 244 -8.38 -25.38 30.83
C ARG A 244 -7.29 -25.58 29.77
N HIS A 245 -7.67 -26.25 28.69
CA HIS A 245 -6.84 -26.31 27.48
C HIS A 245 -6.99 -25.01 26.67
N ILE A 246 -5.88 -24.42 26.22
CA ILE A 246 -5.85 -23.21 25.41
C ILE A 246 -5.19 -23.55 24.08
N GLU A 247 -5.92 -23.37 22.97
CA GLU A 247 -5.38 -23.51 21.62
C GLU A 247 -4.77 -22.18 21.15
N VAL A 248 -3.52 -22.22 20.70
CA VAL A 248 -2.85 -21.02 20.17
C VAL A 248 -2.81 -21.05 18.64
N LYS A 249 -3.52 -20.14 18.01
CA LYS A 249 -3.59 -19.94 16.57
C LYS A 249 -2.71 -18.77 16.16
N LEU A 250 -1.43 -19.06 15.91
CA LEU A 250 -0.41 -18.06 15.63
C LEU A 250 -0.23 -17.85 14.13
N LEU A 251 -0.57 -16.65 13.61
CA LEU A 251 -0.14 -16.16 12.31
C LEU A 251 1.12 -15.33 12.46
N GLN A 252 2.24 -15.86 11.98
CA GLN A 252 3.53 -15.19 12.03
C GLN A 252 4.04 -14.85 10.64
N ALA A 253 4.50 -13.62 10.44
CA ALA A 253 5.04 -13.17 9.15
C ALA A 253 6.23 -12.24 9.30
N GLU A 254 7.12 -12.29 8.32
CA GLU A 254 8.17 -11.29 8.13
C GLU A 254 7.65 -10.18 7.21
N VAL A 255 7.48 -8.99 7.77
CA VAL A 255 6.95 -7.85 7.03
C VAL A 255 8.10 -6.96 6.54
N PRO A 256 8.26 -6.74 5.23
CA PRO A 256 9.39 -6.03 4.64
C PRO A 256 9.26 -4.50 4.75
N VAL A 257 8.88 -4.01 5.93
CA VAL A 257 8.86 -2.59 6.29
C VAL A 257 9.62 -2.39 7.60
N HIS A 258 10.19 -1.20 7.78
CA HIS A 258 10.84 -0.85 9.04
C HIS A 258 9.82 -0.43 10.09
N TYR A 259 10.10 -0.64 11.38
CA TYR A 259 9.21 -0.30 12.50
C TYR A 259 8.76 1.16 12.51
N LEU A 260 9.68 2.11 12.28
CA LEU A 260 9.40 3.57 12.31
C LEU A 260 9.76 4.30 11.02
N PHE A 261 10.80 3.86 10.31
CA PHE A 261 11.40 4.61 9.18
C PHE A 261 10.86 4.19 7.82
N THR A 262 9.62 3.76 7.75
CA THR A 262 8.96 3.52 6.48
C THR A 262 8.21 4.78 6.07
N PHE A 263 8.88 5.68 5.34
CA PHE A 263 8.30 6.97 4.95
C PHE A 263 7.50 6.93 3.65
N ARG A 264 7.39 5.78 3.01
CA ARG A 264 6.70 5.60 1.73
C ARG A 264 5.31 5.01 1.94
N ARG A 265 4.30 5.69 1.39
CA ARG A 265 2.89 5.28 1.47
C ARG A 265 2.61 3.96 0.74
N ASP A 266 3.28 3.73 -0.39
CA ASP A 266 3.19 2.48 -1.14
C ASP A 266 3.63 1.26 -0.31
N ARG A 267 4.65 1.43 0.57
CA ARG A 267 5.09 0.38 1.50
C ARG A 267 4.03 0.02 2.53
N MET A 268 3.26 1.01 3.02
CA MET A 268 2.14 0.74 3.93
C MET A 268 1.03 -0.04 3.23
N ARG A 269 0.67 0.37 2.02
CA ARG A 269 -0.30 -0.36 1.20
C ARG A 269 0.19 -1.79 0.94
N MET A 270 1.45 -1.96 0.51
CA MET A 270 2.04 -3.29 0.30
C MET A 270 1.97 -4.15 1.56
N ALA A 271 2.25 -3.60 2.75
CA ALA A 271 2.15 -4.34 4.00
C ALA A 271 0.72 -4.85 4.27
N VAL A 272 -0.30 -4.02 3.99
CA VAL A 272 -1.72 -4.43 4.08
C VAL A 272 -2.02 -5.57 3.10
N GLU A 273 -1.63 -5.44 1.82
CA GLU A 273 -1.90 -6.48 0.82
C GLU A 273 -1.17 -7.80 1.13
N LEU A 274 0.04 -7.74 1.65
CA LEU A 274 0.74 -8.91 2.17
C LEU A 274 -0.02 -9.55 3.34
N GLY A 275 -0.62 -8.74 4.20
CA GLY A 275 -1.48 -9.21 5.29
C GLY A 275 -2.73 -9.91 4.78
N VAL A 276 -3.40 -9.35 3.78
CA VAL A 276 -4.58 -9.99 3.13
C VAL A 276 -4.18 -11.35 2.53
N ALA A 277 -3.08 -11.38 1.75
CA ALA A 277 -2.61 -12.62 1.13
C ALA A 277 -2.21 -13.68 2.17
N ALA A 278 -1.53 -13.25 3.25
CA ALA A 278 -1.13 -14.15 4.34
C ALA A 278 -2.34 -14.66 5.13
N GLY A 279 -3.30 -13.80 5.43
CA GLY A 279 -4.53 -14.17 6.13
C GLY A 279 -5.34 -15.21 5.36
N ARG A 280 -5.55 -15.01 4.05
CA ARG A 280 -6.25 -16.00 3.20
C ARG A 280 -5.53 -17.34 3.14
N ARG A 281 -4.20 -17.32 2.93
CA ARG A 281 -3.40 -18.55 2.93
C ARG A 281 -3.48 -19.28 4.27
N TRP A 282 -3.31 -18.55 5.36
CA TRP A 282 -3.37 -19.10 6.70
C TRP A 282 -4.76 -19.69 7.01
N CYS A 283 -5.86 -19.02 6.64
CA CYS A 283 -7.21 -19.56 6.76
C CYS A 283 -7.37 -20.86 5.97
N ALA A 284 -6.85 -20.91 4.74
CA ALA A 284 -6.88 -22.13 3.93
C ALA A 284 -6.09 -23.28 4.59
N GLU A 285 -4.93 -23.01 5.17
CA GLU A 285 -4.11 -23.98 5.92
C GLU A 285 -4.82 -24.48 7.18
N GLN A 286 -5.64 -23.63 7.82
CA GLN A 286 -6.44 -23.98 9.00
C GLN A 286 -7.83 -24.57 8.65
N GLY A 287 -8.15 -24.74 7.36
CA GLY A 287 -9.45 -25.22 6.93
C GLY A 287 -10.60 -24.24 7.16
N ILE A 288 -10.31 -22.95 7.33
CA ILE A 288 -11.30 -21.90 7.55
C ILE A 288 -11.73 -21.33 6.20
N PRO A 289 -13.01 -21.44 5.83
CA PRO A 289 -13.48 -20.89 4.56
C PRO A 289 -13.43 -19.36 4.58
N THR A 290 -12.97 -18.77 3.47
CA THR A 290 -12.99 -17.32 3.24
C THR A 290 -13.85 -16.99 2.04
N HIS A 291 -14.66 -15.96 2.18
CA HIS A 291 -15.49 -15.41 1.11
C HIS A 291 -15.01 -13.99 0.81
N PRO A 292 -14.04 -13.82 -0.10
CA PRO A 292 -13.60 -12.48 -0.47
C PRO A 292 -14.83 -11.69 -0.91
N ALA A 293 -15.16 -10.62 -0.20
CA ALA A 293 -16.22 -9.73 -0.62
C ALA A 293 -15.85 -9.24 -2.02
N GLY A 294 -16.75 -9.43 -2.98
CA GLY A 294 -16.55 -8.90 -4.33
C GLY A 294 -16.13 -7.44 -4.22
N ASP A 295 -15.05 -7.06 -4.89
CA ASP A 295 -14.43 -5.75 -4.75
C ASP A 295 -15.51 -4.67 -4.78
N PRO A 296 -15.75 -3.94 -3.68
CA PRO A 296 -16.49 -2.71 -3.80
C PRO A 296 -15.65 -1.84 -4.72
N LEU A 297 -16.25 -1.39 -5.81
CA LEU A 297 -15.61 -0.44 -6.72
C LEU A 297 -14.81 0.56 -5.89
N PRO A 298 -13.49 0.65 -6.05
CA PRO A 298 -12.66 1.53 -5.25
C PRO A 298 -13.26 2.92 -5.38
N ARG A 299 -13.66 3.51 -4.24
CA ARG A 299 -14.03 4.93 -4.24
C ARG A 299 -12.82 5.66 -4.84
N PRO A 300 -13.00 6.47 -5.90
CA PRO A 300 -11.87 7.13 -6.53
C PRO A 300 -11.12 7.88 -5.43
N SER A 301 -9.85 7.54 -5.22
CA SER A 301 -8.98 8.35 -4.39
C SER A 301 -9.03 9.75 -5.01
N GLY A 302 -9.29 10.79 -4.23
CA GLY A 302 -9.55 12.13 -4.76
C GLY A 302 -8.44 12.71 -5.64
N ALA A 303 -7.33 12.00 -5.85
CA ALA A 303 -6.19 12.45 -6.66
C ALA A 303 -6.18 11.76 -8.03
N GLY A 304 -6.27 12.56 -9.07
CA GLY A 304 -6.12 12.13 -10.47
C GLY A 304 -5.15 13.03 -11.22
N ILE A 305 -4.70 12.56 -12.37
CA ILE A 305 -3.82 13.29 -13.28
C ILE A 305 -4.46 13.36 -14.66
N ARG A 306 -4.31 14.50 -15.32
CA ARG A 306 -4.60 14.62 -16.75
C ARG A 306 -3.51 15.41 -17.44
N PHE A 307 -3.20 15.04 -18.66
CA PHE A 307 -2.30 15.78 -19.54
C PHE A 307 -2.73 15.61 -20.99
N THR A 308 -2.26 16.49 -21.86
CA THR A 308 -2.58 16.44 -23.29
C THR A 308 -1.34 16.10 -24.08
N GLU A 309 -1.46 15.12 -24.96
CA GLU A 309 -0.41 14.67 -25.88
C GLU A 309 -0.84 14.91 -27.31
N VAL A 310 0.09 15.37 -28.14
CA VAL A 310 -0.09 15.54 -29.57
C VAL A 310 1.04 14.82 -30.28
N MET A 311 0.69 13.83 -31.10
CA MET A 311 1.64 13.14 -31.96
C MET A 311 1.25 13.31 -33.44
N ALA A 312 2.23 13.43 -34.29
CA ALA A 312 2.03 13.60 -35.71
C ALA A 312 3.14 12.92 -36.51
N GLY A 313 2.79 12.46 -37.70
CA GLY A 313 3.72 11.78 -38.59
C GLY A 313 3.04 11.38 -39.87
N PHE A 314 3.52 10.29 -40.46
CA PHE A 314 3.03 9.77 -41.74
C PHE A 314 2.69 8.30 -41.62
N ALA A 315 1.65 7.90 -42.33
CA ALA A 315 1.21 6.51 -42.45
C ALA A 315 0.68 6.31 -43.86
N ALA A 316 0.95 5.17 -44.46
CA ALA A 316 0.44 4.88 -45.81
C ALA A 316 -0.77 3.95 -45.75
N TRP A 317 -1.79 4.29 -46.54
CA TRP A 317 -2.94 3.43 -46.75
C TRP A 317 -2.50 2.14 -47.50
N GLY A 318 -2.92 0.98 -47.03
CA GLY A 318 -2.54 -0.34 -47.55
C GLY A 318 -1.21 -0.87 -46.99
N ALA A 319 -0.39 -0.08 -46.34
CA ALA A 319 0.82 -0.56 -45.69
C ALA A 319 0.48 -1.37 -44.42
N ARG A 320 1.29 -2.41 -44.16
CA ARG A 320 1.16 -3.27 -42.97
C ARG A 320 2.31 -3.07 -41.98
N ASP A 321 3.48 -2.72 -42.51
CA ASP A 321 4.68 -2.41 -41.69
C ASP A 321 4.76 -0.91 -41.38
N PRO A 322 4.95 -0.50 -40.12
CA PRO A 322 5.00 0.90 -39.76
C PRO A 322 6.17 1.68 -40.37
N LEU A 323 7.34 1.06 -40.58
CA LEU A 323 8.51 1.73 -41.18
C LEU A 323 8.27 1.99 -42.70
N GLU A 324 7.81 0.99 -43.41
CA GLU A 324 7.42 1.11 -44.79
C GLU A 324 6.32 2.15 -44.97
N GLY A 325 5.27 2.07 -44.15
CA GLY A 325 4.16 3.00 -44.19
C GLY A 325 4.52 4.44 -43.87
N ALA A 326 5.49 4.66 -42.98
CA ALA A 326 5.98 6.02 -42.69
C ALA A 326 6.75 6.63 -43.87
N VAL A 327 7.54 5.83 -44.60
CA VAL A 327 8.30 6.28 -45.79
C VAL A 327 7.35 6.58 -46.96
N THR A 328 6.47 5.63 -47.28
CA THR A 328 5.49 5.78 -48.35
C THR A 328 4.51 6.93 -48.05
N GLY A 329 3.96 6.99 -46.87
CA GLY A 329 3.04 8.05 -46.45
C GLY A 329 3.68 9.44 -46.47
N ALA A 330 5.00 9.54 -46.21
CA ALA A 330 5.72 10.81 -46.36
C ALA A 330 5.83 11.25 -47.84
N GLN A 331 6.03 10.31 -48.77
CA GLN A 331 6.08 10.57 -50.21
C GLN A 331 4.70 11.00 -50.73
N GLU A 332 3.65 10.35 -50.26
CA GLU A 332 2.26 10.59 -50.68
C GLU A 332 1.58 11.71 -49.86
N GLN A 333 2.27 12.30 -48.91
CA GLN A 333 1.76 13.33 -48.00
C GLN A 333 0.57 12.86 -47.15
N GLU A 334 0.47 11.57 -46.87
CA GLU A 334 -0.54 10.97 -46.00
C GLU A 334 -0.22 11.19 -44.53
N ARG A 335 -0.75 12.26 -43.99
CA ARG A 335 -0.51 12.66 -42.60
C ARG A 335 -1.45 11.96 -41.65
N LEU A 336 -0.87 11.34 -40.62
CA LEU A 336 -1.58 10.82 -39.47
C LEU A 336 -1.22 11.65 -38.21
N ARG A 337 -2.23 12.06 -37.48
CA ARG A 337 -2.07 12.84 -36.27
C ARG A 337 -3.15 12.52 -35.25
N PHE A 338 -2.83 12.59 -33.99
CA PHE A 338 -3.84 12.62 -32.93
C PHE A 338 -3.56 13.70 -31.89
N ARG A 339 -4.60 14.12 -31.21
CA ARG A 339 -4.53 14.88 -29.97
C ARG A 339 -5.36 14.17 -28.93
N LEU A 340 -4.71 13.73 -27.84
CA LEU A 340 -5.32 13.00 -26.77
C LEU A 340 -5.18 13.74 -25.45
N THR A 341 -6.22 13.69 -24.63
CA THR A 341 -6.14 13.99 -23.21
C THR A 341 -6.13 12.66 -22.47
N ILE A 342 -4.99 12.34 -21.87
CA ILE A 342 -4.83 11.17 -21.01
C ILE A 342 -5.37 11.51 -19.62
N VAL A 343 -6.23 10.65 -19.08
CA VAL A 343 -6.91 10.86 -17.81
C VAL A 343 -6.70 9.67 -16.89
N VAL A 344 -5.87 9.86 -15.90
CA VAL A 344 -5.73 8.97 -14.75
C VAL A 344 -6.75 9.38 -13.70
N ARG A 345 -7.84 8.65 -13.56
CA ARG A 345 -8.93 8.99 -12.63
C ARG A 345 -8.54 8.77 -11.17
N ASP A 346 -7.81 7.72 -10.92
CA ASP A 346 -7.30 7.31 -9.61
C ASP A 346 -5.80 7.00 -9.75
N LEU A 347 -4.97 7.91 -9.25
CA LEU A 347 -3.52 7.77 -9.34
C LEU A 347 -3.00 6.60 -8.51
N ASP A 348 -3.67 6.28 -7.41
CA ASP A 348 -3.26 5.20 -6.54
C ASP A 348 -3.46 3.85 -7.23
N ARG A 349 -4.62 3.67 -7.86
CA ARG A 349 -4.92 2.49 -8.67
C ARG A 349 -4.00 2.38 -9.88
N PHE A 350 -3.79 3.48 -10.59
CA PHE A 350 -2.92 3.54 -11.76
C PHE A 350 -1.50 3.08 -11.45
N VAL A 351 -0.92 3.56 -10.34
CA VAL A 351 0.44 3.19 -9.92
C VAL A 351 0.52 1.77 -9.35
N ALA A 352 -0.58 1.24 -8.81
CA ALA A 352 -0.62 -0.10 -8.23
C ALA A 352 -0.91 -1.20 -9.27
N SER A 353 -1.52 -0.86 -10.41
CA SER A 353 -1.79 -1.80 -11.50
C SER A 353 -0.51 -2.03 -12.32
N PRO A 354 -0.14 -3.28 -12.65
CA PRO A 354 0.99 -3.55 -13.54
C PRO A 354 0.74 -3.03 -14.97
N GLU A 355 -0.50 -2.85 -15.34
CA GLU A 355 -0.90 -2.36 -16.67
C GLU A 355 -0.86 -0.84 -16.79
N HIS A 356 -0.82 -0.10 -15.67
CA HIS A 356 -0.85 1.36 -15.61
C HIS A 356 -1.83 1.98 -16.60
N GLU A 357 -3.10 1.50 -16.59
CA GLU A 357 -4.11 1.89 -17.57
C GLU A 357 -4.73 3.24 -17.25
N ALA A 358 -4.79 4.11 -18.25
CA ALA A 358 -5.47 5.40 -18.23
C ALA A 358 -6.43 5.55 -19.42
N LEU A 359 -7.42 6.43 -19.29
CA LEU A 359 -8.32 6.76 -20.37
C LEU A 359 -7.65 7.73 -21.33
N ALA A 360 -7.82 7.48 -22.64
CA ALA A 360 -7.40 8.37 -23.70
C ALA A 360 -8.64 8.95 -24.41
N ARG A 361 -8.78 10.28 -24.39
CA ARG A 361 -9.90 10.99 -25.03
C ARG A 361 -9.38 12.06 -25.97
N GLY A 362 -10.00 12.21 -27.11
CA GLY A 362 -9.59 13.22 -28.06
C GLY A 362 -10.03 12.91 -29.48
N TRP A 363 -9.14 13.05 -30.43
CA TRP A 363 -9.42 12.82 -31.84
C TRP A 363 -8.21 12.26 -32.58
N VAL A 364 -8.49 11.53 -33.66
CA VAL A 364 -7.54 11.07 -34.66
C VAL A 364 -7.83 11.81 -35.96
N GLU A 365 -6.80 12.24 -36.69
CA GLU A 365 -6.89 12.88 -37.98
C GLU A 365 -5.99 12.11 -38.96
N TYR A 366 -6.54 11.63 -40.07
CA TYR A 366 -5.78 10.93 -41.08
C TYR A 366 -6.21 11.42 -42.47
N SER A 367 -5.23 11.88 -43.28
CA SER A 367 -5.50 12.57 -44.53
C SER A 367 -6.33 11.74 -45.50
N PRO A 368 -6.08 10.43 -45.71
CA PRO A 368 -6.90 9.61 -46.62
C PRO A 368 -8.35 9.45 -46.17
N LEU A 369 -8.65 9.54 -44.90
CA LEU A 369 -10.01 9.50 -44.37
C LEU A 369 -10.74 10.85 -44.42
N GLY A 370 -10.02 11.92 -44.79
CA GLY A 370 -10.60 13.25 -45.05
C GLY A 370 -11.07 14.03 -43.85
N GLY A 371 -10.63 13.73 -42.64
CA GLY A 371 -11.12 14.51 -41.47
C GLY A 371 -10.52 14.17 -40.13
N ARG A 372 -11.19 14.73 -39.12
CA ARG A 372 -10.96 14.44 -37.69
C ARG A 372 -12.10 13.59 -37.17
N PHE A 373 -11.71 12.55 -36.45
CA PHE A 373 -12.65 11.59 -35.90
C PHE A 373 -12.50 11.56 -34.39
N PRO A 374 -13.60 11.74 -33.62
CA PRO A 374 -13.54 11.67 -32.18
C PRO A 374 -13.19 10.25 -31.74
N VAL A 375 -12.36 10.12 -30.71
CA VAL A 375 -12.09 8.83 -30.06
C VAL A 375 -13.30 8.50 -29.19
N GLU A 376 -13.99 7.44 -29.52
CA GLU A 376 -15.19 6.92 -28.83
C GLU A 376 -14.80 6.18 -27.55
N SER A 377 -13.80 5.32 -27.66
CA SER A 377 -13.18 4.60 -26.56
C SER A 377 -11.68 4.54 -26.75
N GLY A 378 -10.91 4.98 -25.75
CA GLY A 378 -9.46 4.98 -25.85
C GLY A 378 -8.79 4.61 -24.53
N THR A 379 -7.76 3.78 -24.61
CA THR A 379 -6.89 3.40 -23.50
C THR A 379 -5.45 3.79 -23.77
N PHE A 380 -4.74 4.10 -22.72
CA PHE A 380 -3.31 4.37 -22.69
C PHE A 380 -2.71 3.58 -21.53
N ASN A 381 -1.71 2.76 -21.81
CA ASN A 381 -0.98 2.00 -20.80
C ASN A 381 0.46 2.49 -20.73
N LEU A 382 0.93 2.81 -19.53
CA LEU A 382 2.25 3.37 -19.28
C LEU A 382 3.18 2.27 -18.75
N PHE A 383 4.33 2.04 -19.40
CA PHE A 383 5.39 1.13 -18.94
C PHE A 383 4.92 -0.29 -18.59
N VAL A 384 4.19 -0.91 -19.50
CA VAL A 384 3.78 -2.32 -19.36
C VAL A 384 5.01 -3.22 -19.47
N ASP A 385 5.18 -4.11 -18.48
CA ASP A 385 6.28 -5.07 -18.43
C ASP A 385 6.10 -6.13 -19.56
N GLN A 386 7.23 -6.52 -20.13
CA GLN A 386 7.31 -7.63 -21.10
C GLN A 386 8.10 -8.80 -20.48
N SER A 387 8.22 -9.87 -21.25
CA SER A 387 9.08 -11.02 -20.90
C SER A 387 10.57 -10.64 -20.68
N ASP A 388 11.00 -9.48 -21.19
CA ASP A 388 12.31 -8.89 -20.94
C ASP A 388 12.15 -7.69 -19.98
N PRO A 389 12.67 -7.76 -18.73
CA PRO A 389 12.54 -6.69 -17.75
C PRO A 389 13.30 -5.41 -18.13
N ALA A 390 14.22 -5.45 -19.13
CA ALA A 390 14.93 -4.27 -19.65
C ALA A 390 14.10 -3.50 -20.69
N ARG A 391 12.96 -4.03 -21.13
CA ARG A 391 12.09 -3.42 -22.13
C ARG A 391 10.70 -3.16 -21.58
N LYS A 392 10.24 -1.91 -21.68
CA LYS A 392 8.89 -1.50 -21.31
C LYS A 392 8.16 -0.92 -22.51
N ARG A 393 6.86 -1.09 -22.56
CA ARG A 393 6.03 -0.53 -23.63
C ARG A 393 5.04 0.50 -23.10
N MET A 394 4.82 1.55 -23.89
CA MET A 394 3.64 2.39 -23.78
C MET A 394 2.68 1.99 -24.89
N LEU A 395 1.43 1.68 -24.54
CA LEU A 395 0.44 1.19 -25.48
C LEU A 395 -0.70 2.19 -25.64
N TYR A 396 -1.18 2.34 -26.87
CA TYR A 396 -2.32 3.19 -27.21
C TYR A 396 -3.32 2.37 -28.02
N ARG A 397 -4.57 2.37 -27.59
CA ARG A 397 -5.68 1.78 -28.34
C ARG A 397 -6.80 2.82 -28.41
N LEU A 398 -7.14 3.22 -29.63
CA LEU A 398 -8.09 4.30 -29.88
C LEU A 398 -9.14 3.79 -30.88
N HIS A 399 -10.36 3.61 -30.41
CA HIS A 399 -11.51 3.27 -31.25
C HIS A 399 -12.19 4.54 -31.74
N PHE A 400 -12.48 4.60 -33.03
CA PHE A 400 -13.21 5.69 -33.65
C PHE A 400 -13.95 5.20 -34.90
N THR A 401 -14.86 5.99 -35.44
CA THR A 401 -15.61 5.71 -36.64
C THR A 401 -15.29 6.78 -37.66
N ASP A 402 -15.05 6.36 -38.93
CA ASP A 402 -14.77 7.29 -40.01
C ASP A 402 -16.03 8.00 -40.55
N SER A 403 -15.89 8.88 -41.54
CA SER A 403 -17.01 9.61 -42.15
C SER A 403 -18.00 8.71 -42.90
N GLY A 404 -17.58 7.50 -43.28
CA GLY A 404 -18.44 6.50 -43.92
C GLY A 404 -19.18 5.61 -42.91
N GLY A 405 -19.00 5.80 -41.61
CA GLY A 405 -19.59 4.97 -40.58
C GLY A 405 -18.85 3.65 -40.34
N PHE A 406 -17.63 3.49 -40.85
CA PHE A 406 -16.84 2.28 -40.62
C PHE A 406 -16.03 2.38 -39.33
N PRO A 407 -16.14 1.39 -38.43
CA PRO A 407 -15.35 1.35 -37.24
C PRO A 407 -13.87 1.07 -37.51
N LEU A 408 -12.99 1.78 -36.84
CA LEU A 408 -11.54 1.68 -36.98
C LEU A 408 -10.87 1.71 -35.57
N THR A 409 -9.71 1.08 -35.51
CA THR A 409 -8.86 1.12 -34.30
C THR A 409 -7.45 1.58 -34.65
N LEU A 410 -6.97 2.63 -34.02
CA LEU A 410 -5.56 2.96 -34.04
C LEU A 410 -4.88 2.28 -32.86
N LEU A 411 -4.03 1.29 -33.15
CA LEU A 411 -3.11 0.71 -32.20
C LEU A 411 -1.74 1.37 -32.35
N GLY A 412 -1.13 1.73 -31.22
CA GLY A 412 0.20 2.30 -31.21
C GLY A 412 1.03 1.78 -30.05
N HIS A 413 2.31 1.55 -30.28
CA HIS A 413 3.25 1.22 -29.20
C HIS A 413 4.55 2.02 -29.30
N LYS A 414 5.07 2.41 -28.15
CA LYS A 414 6.43 2.91 -28.00
C LYS A 414 7.23 1.86 -27.22
N VAL A 415 8.45 1.60 -27.62
CA VAL A 415 9.40 0.76 -26.88
C VAL A 415 10.32 1.69 -26.11
N VAL A 416 10.44 1.46 -24.80
CA VAL A 416 11.34 2.19 -23.92
C VAL A 416 12.38 1.18 -23.44
N GLU A 417 13.61 1.32 -23.91
CA GLU A 417 14.72 0.47 -23.50
C GLU A 417 15.47 1.14 -22.33
N ASP A 418 15.92 0.32 -21.39
CA ASP A 418 16.64 0.77 -20.18
C ASP A 418 18.15 0.91 -20.49
N ASP A 419 18.48 1.52 -21.63
CA ASP A 419 19.85 1.70 -22.07
C ASP A 419 20.28 3.18 -21.90
N PRO A 420 21.34 3.47 -21.13
CA PRO A 420 21.81 4.84 -20.90
C PRO A 420 22.49 5.41 -22.16
N GLY A 421 21.72 6.04 -23.03
CA GLY A 421 22.22 6.63 -24.26
C GLY A 421 21.39 7.81 -24.79
N PRO A 422 21.91 8.58 -25.75
CA PRO A 422 21.18 9.66 -26.41
C PRO A 422 19.93 9.19 -27.17
N ASP A 423 19.76 7.88 -27.37
CA ASP A 423 18.64 7.27 -28.10
C ASP A 423 17.35 7.18 -27.27
N PHE A 424 17.41 7.32 -25.95
CA PHE A 424 16.24 7.35 -25.07
C PHE A 424 15.17 8.35 -25.51
N TRP A 425 15.57 9.52 -26.00
CA TRP A 425 14.64 10.54 -26.53
C TRP A 425 13.95 10.07 -27.81
N ALA A 426 14.65 9.34 -28.66
CA ALA A 426 14.07 8.79 -29.87
C ALA A 426 13.02 7.72 -29.54
N ASP A 427 13.29 6.88 -28.53
CA ASP A 427 12.42 5.76 -28.13
C ASP A 427 11.14 6.24 -27.44
N THR A 428 11.23 7.23 -26.54
CA THR A 428 10.05 7.78 -25.87
C THR A 428 9.20 8.70 -26.75
N THR A 429 9.76 9.22 -27.83
CA THR A 429 9.07 10.15 -28.74
C THR A 429 8.53 9.49 -30.01
N THR A 430 8.89 8.25 -30.31
CA THR A 430 8.48 7.52 -31.51
C THR A 430 7.40 6.51 -31.21
N LEU A 431 6.26 6.59 -31.93
CA LEU A 431 5.13 5.71 -31.81
C LEU A 431 4.94 4.94 -33.12
N TYR A 432 5.08 3.64 -33.08
CA TYR A 432 4.76 2.74 -34.19
C TYR A 432 3.26 2.48 -34.16
N THR A 433 2.58 2.73 -35.30
CA THR A 433 1.11 2.68 -35.37
C THR A 433 0.63 1.75 -36.46
N ARG A 434 -0.48 1.06 -36.20
CA ARG A 434 -1.31 0.36 -37.18
C ARG A 434 -2.75 0.85 -37.04
N LEU A 435 -3.39 1.07 -38.17
CA LEU A 435 -4.81 1.34 -38.27
C LEU A 435 -5.51 0.07 -38.68
N LEU A 436 -6.40 -0.45 -37.87
CA LEU A 436 -7.09 -1.72 -38.09
C LEU A 436 -8.57 -1.48 -38.40
N ARG A 437 -9.16 -2.34 -39.20
CA ARG A 437 -10.60 -2.35 -39.47
C ARG A 437 -11.34 -2.94 -38.27
N GLY A 438 -12.39 -2.27 -37.83
CA GLY A 438 -13.19 -2.68 -36.68
C GLY A 438 -12.72 -2.07 -35.36
N HIS A 439 -13.48 -2.29 -34.28
CA HIS A 439 -13.06 -2.03 -32.90
C HIS A 439 -12.36 -3.29 -32.41
N VAL A 440 -11.04 -3.26 -32.36
CA VAL A 440 -10.16 -4.40 -32.11
C VAL A 440 -9.38 -4.22 -30.82
N ASP A 441 -9.31 -5.27 -30.01
CA ASP A 441 -8.46 -5.31 -28.81
C ASP A 441 -7.03 -5.78 -29.15
N TRP A 442 -6.09 -5.64 -28.21
CA TRP A 442 -4.69 -6.02 -28.43
C TRP A 442 -4.52 -7.50 -28.71
N ASP A 443 -5.33 -8.35 -28.10
CA ASP A 443 -5.26 -9.82 -28.26
C ASP A 443 -5.69 -10.27 -29.65
N ASP A 444 -6.60 -9.53 -30.30
CA ASP A 444 -7.11 -9.82 -31.65
C ASP A 444 -6.37 -9.06 -32.75
N ALA A 445 -5.37 -8.27 -32.39
CA ALA A 445 -4.70 -7.32 -33.30
C ALA A 445 -3.90 -7.99 -34.46
N GLU A 446 -3.48 -9.23 -34.29
CA GLU A 446 -2.73 -9.98 -35.28
C GLU A 446 -3.64 -10.56 -36.39
N GLU A 447 -4.87 -10.89 -36.02
CA GLU A 447 -5.88 -11.45 -36.95
C GLU A 447 -6.65 -10.36 -37.71
N ALA A 448 -6.61 -9.12 -37.16
CA ALA A 448 -7.37 -8.01 -37.74
C ALA A 448 -6.75 -7.43 -39.01
N GLU A 449 -7.60 -7.00 -39.94
CA GLU A 449 -7.17 -6.36 -41.20
C GLU A 449 -6.49 -5.02 -40.90
N THR A 450 -5.18 -4.93 -41.21
CA THR A 450 -4.44 -3.66 -41.17
C THR A 450 -4.72 -2.86 -42.43
N VAL A 451 -5.34 -1.68 -42.27
CA VAL A 451 -5.68 -0.77 -43.38
C VAL A 451 -4.65 0.32 -43.64
N ALA A 452 -3.86 0.66 -42.63
CA ALA A 452 -2.73 1.57 -42.77
C ALA A 452 -1.71 1.32 -41.64
N ALA A 453 -0.46 1.64 -41.91
CA ALA A 453 0.58 1.62 -40.89
C ALA A 453 1.51 2.84 -41.04
N GLY A 454 2.16 3.26 -39.93
CA GLY A 454 3.05 4.39 -39.97
C GLY A 454 3.70 4.72 -38.62
N ILE A 455 4.40 5.83 -38.59
CA ILE A 455 5.13 6.29 -37.41
C ILE A 455 4.72 7.73 -37.08
N LEU A 456 4.35 7.92 -35.80
CA LEU A 456 4.11 9.24 -35.25
C LEU A 456 5.24 9.62 -34.30
N ARG A 457 5.51 10.93 -34.20
CA ARG A 457 6.55 11.46 -33.32
C ARG A 457 6.05 12.67 -32.51
N ILE A 458 6.60 12.83 -31.32
CA ILE A 458 6.48 14.07 -30.55
C ILE A 458 7.70 14.92 -30.88
N THR A 459 7.48 16.12 -31.39
CA THR A 459 8.58 17.08 -31.60
C THR A 459 9.01 17.71 -30.27
N PRO A 460 10.27 18.16 -30.10
CA PRO A 460 10.73 18.79 -28.85
C PRO A 460 9.85 19.97 -28.39
N PRO A 461 9.37 20.86 -29.26
CA PRO A 461 8.43 21.90 -28.87
C PRO A 461 7.07 21.36 -28.41
N ALA A 462 6.60 20.26 -29.01
CA ALA A 462 5.35 19.61 -28.61
C ALA A 462 5.47 18.97 -27.23
N LEU A 463 6.61 18.31 -26.94
CA LEU A 463 6.90 17.75 -25.62
C LEU A 463 6.98 18.83 -24.53
N ALA A 464 7.71 19.92 -24.78
CA ALA A 464 7.76 21.06 -23.86
C ALA A 464 6.35 21.59 -23.56
N ARG A 465 5.50 21.69 -24.58
CA ARG A 465 4.09 22.08 -24.43
C ARG A 465 3.28 21.03 -23.66
N GLN A 466 3.52 19.73 -23.89
CA GLN A 466 2.87 18.65 -23.15
C GLN A 466 3.13 18.76 -21.65
N LEU A 467 4.38 19.03 -21.25
CA LEU A 467 4.76 19.19 -19.83
C LEU A 467 3.96 20.32 -19.16
N THR A 468 3.61 21.39 -19.88
CA THR A 468 2.77 22.49 -19.33
C THR A 468 1.29 22.11 -19.18
N THR A 469 0.85 21.01 -19.75
CA THR A 469 -0.56 20.57 -19.73
C THR A 469 -0.91 19.68 -18.54
N PHE A 470 0.09 19.23 -17.77
CA PHE A 470 -0.15 18.40 -16.60
C PHE A 470 -1.00 19.12 -15.56
N ARG A 471 -2.07 18.51 -15.17
CA ARG A 471 -2.99 19.02 -14.14
C ARG A 471 -3.36 17.86 -13.20
N ALA A 472 -3.20 18.12 -11.91
CA ALA A 472 -3.68 17.20 -10.90
C ALA A 472 -5.09 17.59 -10.42
N ARG A 473 -5.91 16.60 -10.15
CA ARG A 473 -7.15 16.71 -9.42
C ARG A 473 -6.91 16.24 -7.99
N GLY A 474 -7.51 16.90 -7.02
CA GLY A 474 -7.47 16.58 -5.60
C GLY A 474 -8.17 17.67 -4.80
N ASP A 475 -8.67 17.32 -3.62
CA ASP A 475 -9.49 18.20 -2.78
C ASP A 475 -8.65 19.37 -2.22
N THR A 476 -7.37 19.16 -1.97
CA THR A 476 -6.46 20.17 -1.44
C THR A 476 -5.30 20.48 -2.41
N ALA A 477 -4.69 21.65 -2.28
CA ALA A 477 -3.49 22.01 -3.04
C ALA A 477 -2.35 21.01 -2.76
N VAL A 478 -2.20 20.54 -1.53
CA VAL A 478 -1.17 19.57 -1.12
C VAL A 478 -1.40 18.23 -1.83
N GLN A 479 -2.63 17.74 -1.91
CA GLN A 479 -2.96 16.51 -2.66
C GLN A 479 -2.64 16.65 -4.14
N ARG A 480 -2.95 17.80 -4.75
CA ARG A 480 -2.64 18.05 -6.17
C ARG A 480 -1.13 18.07 -6.42
N TRP A 481 -0.34 18.72 -5.54
CA TRP A 481 1.12 18.73 -5.65
C TRP A 481 1.72 17.33 -5.41
N ALA A 482 1.24 16.60 -4.45
CA ALA A 482 1.67 15.22 -4.18
C ALA A 482 1.37 14.29 -5.37
N ALA A 483 0.22 14.46 -6.01
CA ALA A 483 -0.15 13.70 -7.21
C ALA A 483 0.78 14.01 -8.40
N LEU A 484 1.07 15.30 -8.66
CA LEU A 484 2.03 15.69 -9.70
C LEU A 484 3.43 15.15 -9.44
N ALA A 485 3.91 15.27 -8.21
CA ALA A 485 5.23 14.77 -7.81
C ALA A 485 5.32 13.23 -7.90
N ARG A 486 4.22 12.53 -7.61
CA ARG A 486 4.19 11.07 -7.67
C ARG A 486 4.11 10.55 -9.11
N PHE A 487 3.25 11.15 -9.92
CA PHE A 487 3.18 10.81 -11.34
C PHE A 487 4.49 11.20 -12.05
N GLY A 488 5.04 12.39 -11.74
CA GLY A 488 6.33 12.84 -12.24
C GLY A 488 7.46 11.85 -11.91
N ARG A 489 7.48 11.29 -10.71
CA ARG A 489 8.45 10.25 -10.32
C ARG A 489 8.23 8.92 -11.03
N LEU A 490 6.99 8.51 -11.30
CA LEU A 490 6.72 7.32 -12.11
C LEU A 490 7.13 7.56 -13.57
N PHE A 491 6.77 8.71 -14.13
CA PHE A 491 7.02 9.05 -15.52
C PHE A 491 8.48 9.49 -15.76
N LEU A 492 9.04 10.33 -14.88
CA LEU A 492 10.41 10.83 -14.95
C LEU A 492 11.40 10.00 -14.10
N GLY A 493 10.94 9.19 -13.16
CA GLY A 493 11.80 8.38 -12.30
C GLY A 493 12.45 7.25 -13.07
N GLN A 494 11.77 6.68 -14.04
CA GLN A 494 12.37 5.77 -15.02
C GLN A 494 13.34 6.52 -15.94
N VAL A 495 13.10 7.81 -16.16
CA VAL A 495 13.98 8.73 -16.90
C VAL A 495 15.06 9.33 -15.99
N TRP A 496 14.72 9.59 -14.73
CA TRP A 496 15.62 10.22 -13.75
C TRP A 496 16.70 9.26 -13.26
N ASP A 497 16.37 8.00 -13.06
CA ASP A 497 17.34 6.97 -12.65
C ASP A 497 18.37 6.70 -13.76
N VAL A 498 17.99 6.96 -15.02
CA VAL A 498 18.90 6.85 -16.19
C VAL A 498 19.76 8.11 -16.41
N TYR A 499 19.26 9.32 -16.11
CA TYR A 499 19.95 10.57 -16.47
C TYR A 499 20.51 11.39 -15.30
N VAL A 500 20.12 11.12 -14.06
CA VAL A 500 20.50 11.96 -12.89
C VAL A 500 21.17 11.14 -11.78
N SER A 501 21.25 9.81 -11.87
CA SER A 501 22.16 9.06 -11.02
C SER A 501 23.59 9.35 -11.48
N PRO A 502 24.44 10.02 -10.65
CA PRO A 502 25.82 10.22 -11.04
C PRO A 502 26.49 8.86 -11.17
N ALA A 503 26.99 8.54 -12.34
CA ALA A 503 27.80 7.37 -12.59
C ALA A 503 29.17 7.40 -11.88
N ASP A 504 29.34 8.25 -10.86
CA ASP A 504 30.56 8.39 -10.06
C ASP A 504 30.24 8.65 -8.59
N ALA A 505 29.71 7.65 -7.90
CA ALA A 505 29.96 7.53 -6.47
C ALA A 505 31.11 6.52 -6.29
N PRO A 506 32.28 6.91 -5.76
CA PRO A 506 33.38 5.97 -5.55
C PRO A 506 32.93 4.88 -4.58
N ARG A 507 33.02 3.64 -5.04
CA ARG A 507 33.00 2.45 -4.17
C ARG A 507 34.24 2.53 -3.30
N GLY A 508 34.06 2.85 -2.04
CA GLY A 508 35.14 2.79 -1.06
C GLY A 508 35.03 3.88 -0.01
N LEU A 509 34.45 3.55 1.09
CA LEU A 509 35.01 3.54 2.47
C LEU A 509 33.90 3.06 3.41
#